data_1ae554c5778260b4a63c3f040d44f16d
#
_entry.id   1ae554c5778260b4a63c3f040d44f16d
#
_cell.length_a   1.000
_cell.length_b   1.000
_cell.length_c   1.000
_cell.angle_alpha   90.00
_cell.angle_beta   90.00
_cell.angle_gamma   90.00
#
_symmetry.space_group_name_H-M   'P 1'
#
loop_
_entity.id
_entity.type
_entity.pdbx_description
1 polymer ?
#
loop_
_entity_poly.entity_id
_entity_poly.type
_entity_poly.pdbx_seq_one_letter_code
_entity_poly.pdbx_strand_id
1 'polypeptide(L)'
;MADIPARTELKVTTGAIRGSRKVHVGPLGVAMREIDLEPSAGEPPLRVYDTSGPYTDPNARTDIMAGLPELRRDWIRGRGDVEEVTQREVRPEDNGQLGPDRSGGVQPFPNVRRKVLRARAGANVSQMHYARRGIITPEMVYVAERENLGREKMGTVPVFRDGESFGAAIPDYVTPEFVRDEVARGRAIIPSNINHPESEPMAIGRNFLVKINANIGNSAVASDVASEVDKMVWAIRWGADTVMDLSTGRNIHDTREWIIRNSPVPIGTVPIYQALEKVGGIAEELTWEIFRDTLIEQAEQGVDYFTIHAGVRL
;
A
#
# COMPACT_ATOMS: atom_id res chain seq x y z
N MET A 1 41.83 -5.99 -6.90
CA MET A 1 40.65 -5.15 -6.71
C MET A 1 39.70 -5.54 -7.81
N ALA A 2 38.67 -6.31 -7.51
CA ALA A 2 37.64 -6.66 -8.48
C ALA A 2 36.79 -5.42 -8.73
N ASP A 3 36.67 -5.04 -10.01
CA ASP A 3 35.78 -3.97 -10.44
C ASP A 3 34.35 -4.28 -9.95
N ILE A 4 33.83 -3.44 -9.05
CA ILE A 4 32.42 -3.43 -8.70
C ILE A 4 31.70 -2.94 -9.96
N PRO A 5 30.84 -3.75 -10.59
CA PRO A 5 30.10 -3.29 -11.76
C PRO A 5 29.35 -2.01 -11.40
N ALA A 6 29.40 -1.02 -12.29
CA ALA A 6 28.72 0.24 -12.15
C ALA A 6 27.27 -0.04 -11.72
N ARG A 7 26.82 0.59 -10.63
CA ARG A 7 25.43 0.52 -10.16
C ARG A 7 24.52 0.84 -11.34
N THR A 8 23.78 -0.15 -11.79
CA THR A 8 22.71 0.07 -12.75
C THR A 8 21.74 1.04 -12.10
N GLU A 9 21.61 2.24 -12.67
CA GLU A 9 20.65 3.23 -12.19
C GLU A 9 19.24 2.65 -12.38
N LEU A 10 18.62 2.23 -11.29
CA LEU A 10 17.23 1.75 -11.30
C LEU A 10 16.34 2.95 -11.61
N LYS A 11 15.74 2.98 -12.79
CA LYS A 11 14.86 4.07 -13.24
C LYS A 11 13.42 3.60 -13.23
N VAL A 12 12.55 4.45 -12.73
CA VAL A 12 11.10 4.29 -12.80
C VAL A 12 10.49 5.47 -13.55
N THR A 13 9.29 5.28 -14.06
CA THR A 13 8.56 6.30 -14.78
C THR A 13 8.15 7.44 -13.86
N THR A 14 8.63 8.64 -14.13
CA THR A 14 8.33 9.84 -13.36
C THR A 14 7.85 10.97 -14.27
N GLY A 15 7.36 12.06 -13.67
CA GLY A 15 6.97 13.27 -14.35
C GLY A 15 5.46 13.49 -14.45
N ALA A 16 5.09 14.76 -14.66
CA ALA A 16 3.70 15.20 -14.67
C ALA A 16 2.86 14.50 -15.75
N ILE A 17 1.57 14.34 -15.44
CA ILE A 17 0.58 13.87 -16.42
C ILE A 17 0.05 15.11 -17.17
N ARG A 18 0.17 15.10 -18.50
CA ARG A 18 -0.29 16.20 -19.35
C ARG A 18 -1.77 16.50 -19.15
N GLY A 19 -2.14 17.77 -19.13
CA GLY A 19 -3.51 18.22 -18.96
C GLY A 19 -4.03 18.05 -17.53
N SER A 20 -3.13 17.93 -16.56
CA SER A 20 -3.50 17.85 -15.16
C SER A 20 -2.39 18.38 -14.25
N ARG A 21 -2.74 18.71 -13.01
CA ARG A 21 -1.76 19.11 -11.98
C ARG A 21 -2.07 18.43 -10.65
N LYS A 22 -1.02 18.11 -9.89
CA LYS A 22 -1.12 17.66 -8.52
C LYS A 22 -1.33 18.86 -7.60
N VAL A 23 -2.28 18.75 -6.68
CA VAL A 23 -2.53 19.72 -5.61
C VAL A 23 -2.65 18.98 -4.28
N HIS A 24 -2.33 19.66 -3.18
CA HIS A 24 -2.48 19.09 -1.84
C HIS A 24 -3.53 19.88 -1.09
N VAL A 25 -4.46 19.20 -0.44
CA VAL A 25 -5.61 19.80 0.23
C VAL A 25 -5.71 19.36 1.69
N GLY A 26 -6.38 20.19 2.49
CA GLY A 26 -6.59 19.94 3.91
C GLY A 26 -5.31 20.00 4.77
N PRO A 27 -5.46 19.87 6.09
CA PRO A 27 -4.35 20.02 7.04
C PRO A 27 -3.34 18.87 6.98
N LEU A 28 -3.74 17.72 6.46
CA LEU A 28 -2.88 16.55 6.29
C LEU A 28 -2.23 16.47 4.89
N GLY A 29 -2.48 17.47 4.04
CA GLY A 29 -1.85 17.54 2.71
C GLY A 29 -2.26 16.40 1.79
N VAL A 30 -3.55 16.04 1.76
CA VAL A 30 -4.06 14.94 0.93
C VAL A 30 -3.88 15.25 -0.55
N ALA A 31 -3.21 14.38 -1.28
CA ALA A 31 -2.91 14.57 -2.69
C ALA A 31 -4.16 14.43 -3.55
N MET A 32 -4.42 15.44 -4.38
CA MET A 32 -5.48 15.45 -5.38
C MET A 32 -4.91 15.77 -6.75
N ARG A 33 -5.60 15.34 -7.79
CA ARG A 33 -5.30 15.70 -9.16
C ARG A 33 -6.43 16.55 -9.73
N GLU A 34 -6.10 17.72 -10.22
CA GLU A 34 -6.99 18.56 -10.99
C GLU A 34 -6.72 18.31 -12.48
N ILE A 35 -7.77 17.87 -13.18
CA ILE A 35 -7.74 17.56 -14.61
C ILE A 35 -8.39 18.71 -15.35
N ASP A 36 -7.67 19.32 -16.27
CA ASP A 36 -8.18 20.42 -17.09
C ASP A 36 -9.25 19.88 -18.04
N LEU A 37 -10.40 20.54 -18.08
CA LEU A 37 -11.46 20.23 -19.03
C LEU A 37 -11.31 21.08 -20.29
N GLU A 38 -11.99 20.69 -21.36
CA GLU A 38 -12.02 21.49 -22.60
C GLU A 38 -12.52 22.91 -22.30
N PRO A 39 -11.83 23.95 -22.78
CA PRO A 39 -12.19 25.34 -22.51
C PRO A 39 -13.66 25.69 -22.90
N SER A 40 -14.22 24.99 -23.89
CA SER A 40 -15.60 25.17 -24.33
C SER A 40 -16.64 24.69 -23.31
N ALA A 41 -16.25 23.88 -22.32
CA ALA A 41 -17.17 23.39 -21.29
C ALA A 41 -17.53 24.49 -20.29
N GLY A 42 -16.67 25.51 -20.10
CA GLY A 42 -16.88 26.57 -19.10
C GLY A 42 -16.88 26.07 -17.65
N GLU A 43 -16.43 24.85 -17.42
CA GLU A 43 -16.43 24.18 -16.13
C GLU A 43 -15.05 24.28 -15.47
N PRO A 44 -14.99 24.29 -14.12
CA PRO A 44 -13.73 24.21 -13.39
C PRO A 44 -13.04 22.85 -13.63
N PRO A 45 -11.72 22.72 -13.37
CA PRO A 45 -11.03 21.46 -13.47
C PRO A 45 -11.67 20.37 -12.62
N LEU A 46 -11.76 19.15 -13.16
CA LEU A 46 -12.25 18.00 -12.42
C LEU A 46 -11.22 17.57 -11.38
N ARG A 47 -11.62 17.53 -10.10
CA ARG A 47 -10.75 17.06 -9.03
C ARG A 47 -11.03 15.60 -8.72
N VAL A 48 -9.96 14.80 -8.69
CA VAL A 48 -9.98 13.38 -8.30
C VAL A 48 -8.86 13.13 -7.28
N TYR A 49 -8.96 12.05 -6.52
CA TYR A 49 -7.86 11.63 -5.65
C TYR A 49 -6.65 11.19 -6.49
N ASP A 50 -5.45 11.57 -6.05
CA ASP A 50 -4.21 11.21 -6.75
C ASP A 50 -3.45 10.13 -5.99
N THR A 51 -3.39 8.94 -6.56
CA THR A 51 -2.74 7.76 -5.97
C THR A 51 -1.25 7.68 -6.28
N SER A 52 -0.73 8.56 -7.12
CA SER A 52 0.61 8.43 -7.71
C SER A 52 1.76 8.82 -6.77
N GLY A 53 1.47 9.26 -5.53
CA GLY A 53 2.51 9.72 -4.62
C GLY A 53 3.40 10.81 -5.29
N PRO A 54 4.72 10.80 -5.06
CA PRO A 54 5.60 11.81 -5.62
C PRO A 54 5.93 11.59 -7.11
N TYR A 55 5.59 10.45 -7.70
CA TYR A 55 6.05 10.07 -9.04
C TYR A 55 5.51 10.94 -10.17
N THR A 56 4.42 11.67 -9.94
CA THR A 56 3.85 12.61 -10.92
C THR A 56 3.94 14.08 -10.50
N ASP A 57 4.60 14.36 -9.39
CA ASP A 57 4.84 15.72 -8.93
C ASP A 57 6.12 16.27 -9.60
N PRO A 58 6.02 17.35 -10.40
CA PRO A 58 7.19 17.93 -11.06
C PRO A 58 8.21 18.54 -10.08
N ASN A 59 7.80 18.82 -8.84
CA ASN A 59 8.65 19.42 -7.81
C ASN A 59 9.29 18.35 -6.90
N ALA A 60 8.83 17.13 -6.95
CA ALA A 60 9.38 16.04 -6.15
C ALA A 60 10.60 15.40 -6.81
N ARG A 61 11.59 15.07 -5.99
CA ARG A 61 12.69 14.20 -6.40
C ARG A 61 12.43 12.82 -5.82
N THR A 62 12.33 11.84 -6.69
CA THR A 62 12.18 10.43 -6.30
C THR A 62 13.52 9.72 -6.40
N ASP A 63 13.89 9.04 -5.35
CA ASP A 63 15.04 8.13 -5.31
C ASP A 63 14.54 6.78 -4.79
N ILE A 64 14.36 5.83 -5.69
CA ILE A 64 13.86 4.51 -5.33
C ILE A 64 14.81 3.73 -4.42
N MET A 65 16.09 4.10 -4.38
CA MET A 65 17.09 3.53 -3.47
C MET A 65 16.89 4.02 -2.04
N ALA A 66 16.35 5.21 -1.86
CA ALA A 66 16.05 5.78 -0.55
C ALA A 66 14.68 5.33 -0.02
N GLY A 67 13.75 5.01 -0.92
CA GLY A 67 12.34 4.82 -0.62
C GLY A 67 11.58 6.13 -0.43
N LEU A 68 10.28 6.02 -0.15
CA LEU A 68 9.42 7.17 0.07
C LEU A 68 9.53 7.71 1.50
N PRO A 69 9.22 9.00 1.72
CA PRO A 69 9.08 9.56 3.07
C PRO A 69 7.99 8.84 3.87
N GLU A 70 8.23 8.69 5.16
CA GLU A 70 7.33 8.00 6.09
C GLU A 70 6.19 8.92 6.57
N LEU A 71 5.17 9.14 5.75
CA LEU A 71 4.03 10.02 6.04
C LEU A 71 3.40 9.75 7.42
N ARG A 72 3.22 8.48 7.77
CA ARG A 72 2.46 8.07 8.96
C ARG A 72 3.32 7.79 10.19
N ARG A 73 4.65 7.97 10.11
CA ARG A 73 5.57 7.66 11.21
C ARG A 73 5.15 8.29 12.53
N ASP A 74 4.93 9.61 12.50
CA ASP A 74 4.62 10.37 13.71
C ASP A 74 3.20 10.06 14.22
N TRP A 75 2.27 9.76 13.34
CA TRP A 75 0.92 9.33 13.72
C TRP A 75 0.96 8.00 14.47
N ILE A 76 1.75 7.04 13.97
CA ILE A 76 1.88 5.72 14.55
C ILE A 76 2.58 5.81 15.92
N ARG A 77 3.71 6.50 16.00
CA ARG A 77 4.48 6.64 17.25
C ARG A 77 3.78 7.49 18.30
N GLY A 78 3.07 8.52 17.87
CA GLY A 78 2.34 9.44 18.75
C GLY A 78 1.21 8.78 19.55
N ARG A 79 0.71 7.62 19.11
CA ARG A 79 -0.28 6.84 19.87
C ARG A 79 0.30 6.16 21.11
N GLY A 80 1.61 5.92 21.15
CA GLY A 80 2.31 5.39 22.33
C GLY A 80 2.07 3.89 22.61
N ASP A 81 1.41 3.19 21.72
CA ASP A 81 0.99 1.78 21.85
C ASP A 81 1.86 0.78 21.08
N VAL A 82 2.91 1.27 20.43
CA VAL A 82 3.90 0.47 19.71
C VAL A 82 5.24 0.44 20.42
N GLU A 83 6.01 -0.61 20.17
CA GLU A 83 7.41 -0.74 20.55
C GLU A 83 8.26 -1.18 19.37
N GLU A 84 9.54 -0.83 19.39
CA GLU A 84 10.49 -1.30 18.37
C GLU A 84 11.06 -2.65 18.77
N VAL A 85 10.99 -3.61 17.85
CA VAL A 85 11.62 -4.92 18.01
C VAL A 85 12.58 -5.17 16.86
N THR A 86 13.59 -6.02 17.09
CA THR A 86 14.47 -6.46 16.01
C THR A 86 13.72 -7.46 15.16
N GLN A 87 13.61 -7.20 13.87
CA GLN A 87 13.08 -8.14 12.90
C GLN A 87 13.93 -9.41 12.89
N ARG A 88 13.31 -10.56 12.63
CA ARG A 88 14.07 -11.78 12.41
C ARG A 88 14.95 -11.64 11.14
N GLU A 89 16.04 -12.37 11.11
CA GLU A 89 16.89 -12.42 9.92
C GLU A 89 16.13 -13.02 8.73
N VAL A 90 16.31 -12.44 7.56
CA VAL A 90 15.83 -12.98 6.29
C VAL A 90 16.60 -14.24 5.98
N ARG A 91 15.89 -15.32 5.77
CA ARG A 91 16.46 -16.63 5.43
C ARG A 91 16.47 -16.82 3.92
N PRO A 92 17.36 -17.66 3.39
CA PRO A 92 17.34 -17.98 1.96
C PRO A 92 15.99 -18.51 1.47
N GLU A 93 15.29 -19.28 2.30
CA GLU A 93 13.97 -19.85 2.00
C GLU A 93 12.90 -18.74 1.81
N ASP A 94 13.03 -17.60 2.49
CA ASP A 94 12.11 -16.47 2.34
C ASP A 94 12.14 -15.90 0.93
N ASN A 95 13.26 -16.11 0.22
CA ASN A 95 13.46 -15.76 -1.18
C ASN A 95 13.34 -16.98 -2.12
N GLY A 96 12.80 -18.11 -1.67
CA GLY A 96 12.69 -19.33 -2.48
C GLY A 96 14.04 -19.96 -2.88
N GLN A 97 15.09 -19.72 -2.09
CA GLN A 97 16.45 -20.22 -2.36
C GLN A 97 16.73 -21.45 -1.49
N LEU A 98 16.37 -22.63 -1.98
CA LEU A 98 16.42 -23.89 -1.22
C LEU A 98 17.74 -24.70 -1.39
N GLY A 99 18.65 -24.27 -2.24
CA GLY A 99 19.90 -24.98 -2.54
C GLY A 99 21.15 -24.17 -2.24
N PRO A 100 22.34 -24.78 -2.47
CA PRO A 100 23.62 -24.09 -2.33
C PRO A 100 23.82 -23.01 -3.41
N ASP A 101 23.11 -23.12 -4.52
CA ASP A 101 23.17 -22.13 -5.61
C ASP A 101 22.33 -20.92 -5.26
N ARG A 102 23.01 -19.83 -4.89
CA ARG A 102 22.43 -18.52 -4.62
C ARG A 102 22.63 -17.53 -5.78
N SER A 103 22.99 -18.04 -6.95
CA SER A 103 23.10 -17.22 -8.16
C SER A 103 21.73 -16.65 -8.56
N GLY A 104 21.73 -15.41 -9.08
CA GLY A 104 20.49 -14.73 -9.51
C GLY A 104 19.70 -14.07 -8.39
N GLY A 105 20.28 -13.87 -7.20
CA GLY A 105 19.69 -13.02 -6.16
C GLY A 105 19.57 -11.58 -6.63
N VAL A 106 18.45 -10.91 -6.28
CA VAL A 106 18.30 -9.46 -6.48
C VAL A 106 19.07 -8.72 -5.39
N GLN A 107 19.43 -7.47 -5.67
CA GLN A 107 20.03 -6.62 -4.67
C GLN A 107 19.01 -6.35 -3.56
N PRO A 108 19.29 -6.64 -2.28
CA PRO A 108 18.43 -6.25 -1.18
C PRO A 108 18.22 -4.73 -1.16
N PHE A 109 17.05 -4.29 -0.68
CA PHE A 109 16.78 -2.85 -0.53
C PHE A 109 17.84 -2.22 0.41
N PRO A 110 18.53 -1.15 0.01
CA PRO A 110 19.71 -0.66 0.73
C PRO A 110 19.40 -0.12 2.12
N ASN A 111 18.19 0.35 2.34
CA ASN A 111 17.73 0.92 3.61
C ASN A 111 16.74 0.00 4.35
N VAL A 112 16.95 -1.32 4.24
CA VAL A 112 16.12 -2.32 4.95
C VAL A 112 16.04 -1.97 6.44
N ARG A 113 14.83 -1.88 6.94
CA ARG A 113 14.58 -1.66 8.35
C ARG A 113 14.81 -2.95 9.11
N ARG A 114 15.80 -2.95 9.98
CA ARG A 114 16.07 -4.06 10.91
C ARG A 114 15.24 -3.97 12.19
N LYS A 115 14.67 -2.79 12.47
CA LYS A 115 13.76 -2.55 13.58
C LYS A 115 12.37 -2.31 13.04
N VAL A 116 11.45 -3.16 13.43
CA VAL A 116 10.04 -3.09 13.08
C VAL A 116 9.21 -2.72 14.29
N LEU A 117 8.02 -2.19 14.03
CA LEU A 117 7.08 -1.86 15.09
C LEU A 117 6.17 -3.06 15.36
N ARG A 118 5.91 -3.31 16.63
CA ARG A 118 4.87 -4.22 17.11
C ARG A 118 4.00 -3.52 18.14
N ALA A 119 2.78 -4.01 18.32
CA ALA A 119 1.97 -3.59 19.45
C ALA A 119 2.66 -3.96 20.76
N ARG A 120 2.66 -3.06 21.74
CA ARG A 120 3.11 -3.38 23.10
C ARG A 120 2.29 -4.49 23.70
N ALA A 121 2.82 -5.19 24.69
CA ALA A 121 2.08 -6.25 25.38
C ALA A 121 0.72 -5.75 25.87
N GLY A 122 -0.35 -6.43 25.48
CA GLY A 122 -1.73 -6.06 25.81
C GLY A 122 -2.33 -4.92 24.99
N ALA A 123 -1.58 -4.29 24.09
CA ALA A 123 -2.09 -3.29 23.16
C ALA A 123 -2.59 -3.92 21.84
N ASN A 124 -3.39 -3.14 21.09
CA ASN A 124 -3.84 -3.51 19.76
C ASN A 124 -3.79 -2.25 18.88
N VAL A 125 -3.15 -2.37 17.71
CA VAL A 125 -2.86 -1.27 16.81
C VAL A 125 -3.72 -1.27 15.54
N SER A 126 -4.79 -2.08 15.51
CA SER A 126 -5.69 -2.10 14.36
C SER A 126 -6.63 -0.90 14.36
N GLN A 127 -6.94 -0.38 13.16
CA GLN A 127 -7.88 0.72 13.00
C GLN A 127 -9.27 0.36 13.58
N MET A 128 -9.70 -0.90 13.48
CA MET A 128 -10.94 -1.36 14.10
C MET A 128 -10.90 -1.25 15.64
N HIS A 129 -9.77 -1.55 16.27
CA HIS A 129 -9.62 -1.39 17.72
C HIS A 129 -9.82 0.06 18.15
N TYR A 130 -9.16 1.00 17.49
CA TYR A 130 -9.33 2.43 17.78
C TYR A 130 -10.77 2.89 17.55
N ALA A 131 -11.34 2.49 16.42
CA ALA A 131 -12.71 2.86 16.05
C ALA A 131 -13.73 2.38 17.11
N ARG A 132 -13.63 1.13 17.56
CA ARG A 132 -14.51 0.56 18.62
C ARG A 132 -14.36 1.23 19.98
N ARG A 133 -13.22 1.88 20.21
CA ARG A 133 -12.99 2.71 21.40
C ARG A 133 -13.40 4.16 21.23
N GLY A 134 -14.02 4.50 20.09
CA GLY A 134 -14.43 5.88 19.81
C GLY A 134 -13.27 6.80 19.41
N ILE A 135 -12.08 6.28 19.18
CA ILE A 135 -10.89 7.05 18.83
C ILE A 135 -10.88 7.29 17.32
N ILE A 136 -10.75 8.55 16.94
CA ILE A 136 -10.53 8.97 15.55
C ILE A 136 -9.02 9.10 15.35
N THR A 137 -8.48 8.29 14.45
CA THR A 137 -7.06 8.32 14.10
C THR A 137 -6.77 9.33 12.98
N PRO A 138 -5.52 9.81 12.82
CA PRO A 138 -5.15 10.63 11.66
C PRO A 138 -5.46 9.94 10.33
N GLU A 139 -5.33 8.60 10.27
CA GLU A 139 -5.71 7.82 9.10
C GLU A 139 -7.21 7.97 8.76
N MET A 140 -8.10 8.01 9.74
CA MET A 140 -9.54 8.24 9.52
C MET A 140 -9.83 9.66 9.05
N VAL A 141 -9.10 10.65 9.55
CA VAL A 141 -9.19 12.05 9.08
C VAL A 141 -8.74 12.14 7.62
N TYR A 142 -7.60 11.52 7.30
CA TYR A 142 -7.07 11.47 5.93
C TYR A 142 -8.07 10.83 4.96
N VAL A 143 -8.66 9.70 5.36
CA VAL A 143 -9.69 9.00 4.56
C VAL A 143 -10.91 9.90 4.32
N ALA A 144 -11.39 10.60 5.34
CA ALA A 144 -12.54 11.51 5.19
C ALA A 144 -12.25 12.62 4.16
N GLU A 145 -11.09 13.26 4.23
CA GLU A 145 -10.66 14.27 3.28
C GLU A 145 -10.54 13.71 1.86
N ARG A 146 -9.97 12.51 1.74
CA ARG A 146 -9.85 11.79 0.47
C ARG A 146 -11.21 11.49 -0.15
N GLU A 147 -12.17 10.96 0.61
CA GLU A 147 -13.50 10.62 0.12
C GLU A 147 -14.30 11.85 -0.31
N ASN A 148 -14.04 12.99 0.30
CA ASN A 148 -14.62 14.28 -0.08
C ASN A 148 -13.92 14.94 -1.27
N LEU A 149 -12.86 14.36 -1.80
CA LEU A 149 -12.02 14.94 -2.88
C LEU A 149 -11.51 16.36 -2.51
N GLY A 150 -11.17 16.57 -1.24
CA GLY A 150 -10.73 17.87 -0.73
C GLY A 150 -11.78 18.96 -0.82
N ARG A 151 -13.06 18.62 -0.79
CA ARG A 151 -14.15 19.60 -0.74
C ARG A 151 -14.35 20.08 0.68
N GLU A 152 -14.56 21.37 0.84
CA GLU A 152 -15.10 21.89 2.09
C GLU A 152 -16.56 21.47 2.25
N LYS A 153 -17.09 21.50 3.51
CA LYS A 153 -18.49 21.14 3.80
C LYS A 153 -19.43 21.69 2.75
N MET A 154 -20.09 20.78 2.06
CA MET A 154 -20.90 21.15 0.90
C MET A 154 -22.24 21.72 1.28
N GLY A 155 -22.48 22.97 0.87
CA GLY A 155 -23.82 23.52 0.82
C GLY A 155 -24.56 23.31 -0.51
N THR A 156 -23.90 23.00 -1.63
CA THR A 156 -24.53 23.30 -2.92
C THR A 156 -24.16 22.46 -4.14
N VAL A 157 -23.34 21.43 -4.08
CA VAL A 157 -23.06 20.65 -5.29
C VAL A 157 -23.70 19.27 -5.21
N PRO A 158 -24.70 18.96 -6.05
CA PRO A 158 -25.25 17.61 -6.13
C PRO A 158 -24.13 16.64 -6.50
N VAL A 159 -23.90 15.64 -5.68
CA VAL A 159 -23.11 14.49 -6.09
C VAL A 159 -24.00 13.65 -6.97
N PHE A 160 -23.87 13.78 -8.29
CA PHE A 160 -24.54 12.87 -9.21
C PHE A 160 -24.01 11.47 -8.98
N ARG A 161 -24.88 10.59 -8.54
CA ARG A 161 -24.63 9.16 -8.40
C ARG A 161 -25.48 8.47 -9.43
N ASP A 162 -24.87 8.20 -10.57
CA ASP A 162 -25.51 7.39 -11.59
C ASP A 162 -25.42 5.92 -11.19
N GLY A 163 -26.52 5.20 -11.34
CA GLY A 163 -26.61 3.77 -11.15
C GLY A 163 -27.30 3.32 -9.87
N GLU A 164 -27.42 2.00 -9.75
CA GLU A 164 -28.05 1.32 -8.62
C GLU A 164 -27.15 1.40 -7.38
N SER A 165 -27.72 1.78 -6.25
CA SER A 165 -26.96 1.89 -4.99
C SER A 165 -26.54 0.54 -4.42
N PHE A 166 -27.21 -0.52 -4.79
CA PHE A 166 -27.04 -1.88 -4.21
C PHE A 166 -27.00 -1.87 -2.67
N GLY A 167 -27.74 -0.93 -2.08
CA GLY A 167 -27.81 -0.71 -0.63
C GLY A 167 -26.63 0.05 -0.03
N ALA A 168 -25.79 0.69 -0.84
CA ALA A 168 -24.82 1.66 -0.36
C ALA A 168 -25.54 2.94 0.11
N ALA A 169 -25.06 3.53 1.20
CA ALA A 169 -25.55 4.78 1.75
C ALA A 169 -24.36 5.73 1.98
N ILE A 170 -23.80 6.19 0.87
CA ILE A 170 -22.68 7.14 0.90
C ILE A 170 -23.25 8.50 1.26
N PRO A 171 -22.82 9.16 2.35
CA PRO A 171 -23.28 10.50 2.71
C PRO A 171 -22.78 11.53 1.69
N ASP A 172 -23.46 12.68 1.62
CA ASP A 172 -23.02 13.78 0.76
C ASP A 172 -21.68 14.37 1.20
N TYR A 173 -21.35 14.23 2.48
CA TYR A 173 -20.07 14.60 3.06
C TYR A 173 -19.62 13.54 4.08
N VAL A 174 -18.46 12.97 3.85
CA VAL A 174 -17.83 11.98 4.73
C VAL A 174 -17.08 12.69 5.85
N THR A 175 -17.45 12.43 7.10
CA THR A 175 -16.74 12.95 8.28
C THR A 175 -15.80 11.89 8.87
N PRO A 176 -14.78 12.28 9.65
CA PRO A 176 -13.95 11.33 10.38
C PRO A 176 -14.75 10.41 11.32
N GLU A 177 -15.83 10.91 11.92
CA GLU A 177 -16.76 10.13 12.75
C GLU A 177 -17.48 9.07 11.92
N PHE A 178 -17.93 9.42 10.72
CA PHE A 178 -18.52 8.45 9.81
C PHE A 178 -17.54 7.34 9.45
N VAL A 179 -16.30 7.68 9.11
CA VAL A 179 -15.24 6.70 8.82
C VAL A 179 -15.02 5.78 10.02
N ARG A 180 -14.86 6.36 11.23
CA ARG A 180 -14.73 5.59 12.47
C ARG A 180 -15.90 4.62 12.66
N ASP A 181 -17.12 5.07 12.48
CA ASP A 181 -18.32 4.27 12.73
C ASP A 181 -18.47 3.13 11.73
N GLU A 182 -18.12 3.35 10.47
CA GLU A 182 -18.10 2.29 9.45
C GLU A 182 -17.04 1.23 9.76
N VAL A 183 -15.85 1.65 10.19
CA VAL A 183 -14.78 0.74 10.61
C VAL A 183 -15.16 -0.02 11.89
N ALA A 184 -15.72 0.66 12.90
CA ALA A 184 -16.15 0.04 14.16
C ALA A 184 -17.20 -1.05 13.94
N ARG A 185 -18.10 -0.85 12.99
CA ARG A 185 -19.17 -1.80 12.61
C ARG A 185 -18.68 -2.92 11.70
N GLY A 186 -17.41 -2.91 11.26
CA GLY A 186 -16.86 -3.89 10.32
C GLY A 186 -17.40 -3.76 8.91
N ARG A 187 -17.91 -2.58 8.51
CA ARG A 187 -18.41 -2.30 7.16
C ARG A 187 -17.36 -1.63 6.26
N ALA A 188 -16.24 -1.23 6.85
CA ALA A 188 -15.08 -0.72 6.15
C ALA A 188 -13.79 -1.19 6.82
N ILE A 189 -12.71 -1.23 6.03
CA ILE A 189 -11.34 -1.45 6.50
C ILE A 189 -10.46 -0.30 6.00
N ILE A 190 -9.41 0.00 6.76
CA ILE A 190 -8.32 0.88 6.36
C ILE A 190 -7.06 0.02 6.35
N PRO A 191 -6.64 -0.51 5.20
CA PRO A 191 -5.42 -1.30 5.10
C PRO A 191 -4.20 -0.38 5.21
N SER A 192 -3.61 -0.33 6.39
CA SER A 192 -2.52 0.60 6.74
C SER A 192 -1.63 -0.04 7.79
N ASN A 193 -0.68 -0.87 7.35
CA ASN A 193 0.27 -1.52 8.24
C ASN A 193 1.16 -0.47 8.93
N ILE A 194 1.42 -0.65 10.24
CA ILE A 194 2.32 0.22 11.00
C ILE A 194 3.78 0.15 10.52
N ASN A 195 4.15 -0.90 9.80
CA ASN A 195 5.46 -1.10 9.18
C ASN A 195 5.51 -0.66 7.70
N HIS A 196 4.44 -0.05 7.19
CA HIS A 196 4.39 0.61 5.89
C HIS A 196 3.96 2.09 6.07
N PRO A 197 4.72 2.89 6.84
CA PRO A 197 4.35 4.27 7.14
C PRO A 197 4.45 5.21 5.94
N GLU A 198 4.99 4.78 4.82
CA GLU A 198 5.06 5.50 3.55
C GLU A 198 3.68 5.61 2.87
N SER A 199 2.78 4.65 3.13
CA SER A 199 1.48 4.58 2.45
C SER A 199 0.51 5.66 2.91
N GLU A 200 -0.24 6.20 1.94
CA GLU A 200 -1.36 7.11 2.15
C GLU A 200 -2.62 6.29 2.49
N PRO A 201 -3.33 6.64 3.58
CA PRO A 201 -4.52 5.88 3.99
C PRO A 201 -5.65 5.94 2.97
N MET A 202 -6.34 4.82 2.80
CA MET A 202 -7.60 4.72 2.06
C MET A 202 -8.54 3.76 2.77
N ALA A 203 -9.85 3.85 2.50
CA ALA A 203 -10.82 2.91 3.03
C ALA A 203 -11.45 2.07 1.92
N ILE A 204 -11.65 0.79 2.22
CA ILE A 204 -12.42 -0.13 1.39
C ILE A 204 -13.69 -0.44 2.16
N GLY A 205 -14.84 -0.10 1.61
CA GLY A 205 -16.12 -0.32 2.27
C GLY A 205 -17.31 0.06 1.39
N ARG A 206 -18.46 -0.53 1.72
CA ARG A 206 -19.69 -0.39 0.93
C ARG A 206 -20.16 1.06 0.79
N ASN A 207 -19.91 1.89 1.81
CA ASN A 207 -20.38 3.26 1.89
C ASN A 207 -19.28 4.28 1.54
N PHE A 208 -18.29 3.87 0.76
CA PHE A 208 -17.19 4.69 0.25
C PHE A 208 -17.07 4.56 -1.26
N LEU A 209 -16.32 5.47 -1.86
CA LEU A 209 -16.00 5.38 -3.29
C LEU A 209 -15.31 4.04 -3.61
N VAL A 210 -15.59 3.50 -4.79
CA VAL A 210 -14.95 2.26 -5.26
C VAL A 210 -13.44 2.46 -5.35
N LYS A 211 -12.69 1.46 -4.92
CA LYS A 211 -11.23 1.43 -5.00
C LYS A 211 -10.79 0.42 -6.06
N ILE A 212 -9.79 0.81 -6.82
CA ILE A 212 -9.20 -0.02 -7.88
C ILE A 212 -7.97 -0.71 -7.34
N ASN A 213 -7.95 -2.04 -7.44
CA ASN A 213 -6.76 -2.85 -7.18
C ASN A 213 -6.08 -3.20 -8.50
N ALA A 214 -4.77 -2.96 -8.58
CA ALA A 214 -3.94 -3.45 -9.67
C ALA A 214 -3.10 -4.64 -9.18
N ASN A 215 -2.86 -5.59 -10.07
CA ASN A 215 -2.01 -6.73 -9.80
C ASN A 215 -0.67 -6.56 -10.51
N ILE A 216 0.41 -6.78 -9.76
CA ILE A 216 1.77 -6.91 -10.27
C ILE A 216 2.35 -8.24 -9.76
N GLY A 217 3.52 -8.59 -10.16
CA GLY A 217 4.23 -9.75 -9.62
C GLY A 217 5.30 -10.27 -10.55
N ASN A 218 6.35 -10.75 -9.94
CA ASN A 218 7.43 -11.47 -10.59
C ASN A 218 6.97 -12.90 -10.91
N SER A 219 7.26 -13.38 -12.11
CA SER A 219 7.14 -14.78 -12.47
C SER A 219 8.52 -15.42 -12.62
N ALA A 220 8.61 -16.75 -12.52
CA ALA A 220 9.86 -17.50 -12.63
C ALA A 220 10.66 -17.23 -13.94
N VAL A 221 10.08 -16.51 -14.91
CA VAL A 221 10.63 -16.36 -16.26
C VAL A 221 11.28 -15.01 -16.52
N ALA A 222 10.87 -13.91 -15.91
CA ALA A 222 11.56 -12.60 -16.01
C ALA A 222 10.88 -11.49 -15.22
N SER A 223 11.50 -10.94 -14.21
CA SER A 223 11.54 -9.48 -14.01
C SER A 223 12.62 -9.16 -12.97
N ASP A 224 13.26 -8.02 -13.14
CA ASP A 224 14.13 -7.45 -12.15
C ASP A 224 13.34 -6.56 -11.18
N VAL A 225 13.94 -6.19 -10.08
CA VAL A 225 13.34 -5.32 -9.06
C VAL A 225 12.87 -3.98 -9.63
N ALA A 226 13.65 -3.38 -10.55
CA ALA A 226 13.29 -2.11 -11.16
C ALA A 226 12.00 -2.22 -11.97
N SER A 227 11.84 -3.32 -12.69
CA SER A 227 10.64 -3.63 -13.46
C SER A 227 9.39 -3.77 -12.57
N GLU A 228 9.51 -4.43 -11.42
CA GLU A 228 8.37 -4.58 -10.49
C GLU A 228 7.99 -3.24 -9.85
N VAL A 229 8.98 -2.44 -9.43
CA VAL A 229 8.71 -1.09 -8.91
C VAL A 229 8.10 -0.20 -10.00
N ASP A 230 8.57 -0.27 -11.25
CA ASP A 230 8.01 0.53 -12.36
C ASP A 230 6.58 0.09 -12.70
N LYS A 231 6.27 -1.20 -12.68
CA LYS A 231 4.88 -1.68 -12.84
C LYS A 231 3.96 -1.10 -11.76
N MET A 232 4.41 -1.08 -10.49
CA MET A 232 3.67 -0.45 -9.39
C MET A 232 3.48 1.04 -9.67
N VAL A 233 4.54 1.76 -10.07
CA VAL A 233 4.48 3.19 -10.41
C VAL A 233 3.50 3.46 -11.55
N TRP A 234 3.48 2.62 -12.57
CA TRP A 234 2.50 2.71 -13.66
C TRP A 234 1.07 2.51 -13.18
N ALA A 235 0.83 1.51 -12.35
CA ALA A 235 -0.49 1.24 -11.80
C ALA A 235 -1.04 2.43 -11.02
N ILE A 236 -0.26 2.97 -10.09
CA ILE A 236 -0.68 4.11 -9.25
C ILE A 236 -0.77 5.42 -10.04
N ARG A 237 0.06 5.60 -11.05
CA ARG A 237 -0.01 6.75 -11.96
C ARG A 237 -1.38 6.86 -12.63
N TRP A 238 -2.01 5.72 -12.91
CA TRP A 238 -3.31 5.63 -13.58
C TRP A 238 -4.46 5.31 -12.64
N GLY A 239 -4.27 5.51 -11.33
CA GLY A 239 -5.35 5.55 -10.36
C GLY A 239 -5.59 4.25 -9.59
N ALA A 240 -4.64 3.31 -9.59
CA ALA A 240 -4.73 2.19 -8.68
C ALA A 240 -4.67 2.67 -7.22
N ASP A 241 -5.70 2.38 -6.44
CA ASP A 241 -5.81 2.73 -5.02
C ASP A 241 -5.02 1.77 -4.13
N THR A 242 -4.76 0.58 -4.62
CA THR A 242 -3.99 -0.47 -3.96
C THR A 242 -3.34 -1.36 -5.01
N VAL A 243 -2.25 -2.01 -4.64
CA VAL A 243 -1.55 -2.92 -5.53
C VAL A 243 -1.35 -4.26 -4.82
N MET A 244 -1.66 -5.36 -5.51
CA MET A 244 -1.32 -6.70 -5.04
C MET A 244 -0.05 -7.19 -5.71
N ASP A 245 0.92 -7.56 -4.89
CA ASP A 245 2.10 -8.31 -5.30
C ASP A 245 1.77 -9.81 -5.32
N LEU A 246 1.61 -10.34 -6.51
CA LEU A 246 1.34 -11.75 -6.79
C LEU A 246 2.62 -12.51 -7.15
N SER A 247 3.77 -12.04 -6.72
CA SER A 247 5.05 -12.68 -7.02
C SER A 247 5.08 -14.14 -6.63
N THR A 248 5.64 -14.94 -7.52
CA THR A 248 5.94 -16.36 -7.34
C THR A 248 7.40 -16.61 -7.73
N GLY A 249 8.02 -17.66 -7.22
CA GLY A 249 9.39 -18.01 -7.54
C GLY A 249 10.42 -17.32 -6.64
N ARG A 250 11.62 -17.10 -7.19
CA ARG A 250 12.77 -16.59 -6.42
C ARG A 250 12.68 -15.09 -6.12
N ASN A 251 13.35 -14.70 -5.04
CA ASN A 251 13.52 -13.29 -4.61
C ASN A 251 12.23 -12.58 -4.16
N ILE A 252 11.22 -13.33 -3.75
CA ILE A 252 9.92 -12.77 -3.34
C ILE A 252 10.07 -11.77 -2.20
N HIS A 253 10.83 -12.11 -1.17
CA HIS A 253 11.01 -11.24 0.00
C HIS A 253 11.70 -9.93 -0.37
N ASP A 254 12.83 -10.01 -1.07
CA ASP A 254 13.61 -8.81 -1.41
C ASP A 254 12.86 -7.93 -2.41
N THR A 255 12.21 -8.51 -3.42
CA THR A 255 11.40 -7.75 -4.39
C THR A 255 10.26 -7.02 -3.70
N ARG A 256 9.56 -7.68 -2.78
CA ARG A 256 8.47 -7.06 -2.01
C ARG A 256 8.96 -5.91 -1.14
N GLU A 257 10.16 -6.01 -0.54
CA GLU A 257 10.75 -4.90 0.22
C GLU A 257 10.89 -3.64 -0.65
N TRP A 258 11.42 -3.78 -1.87
CA TRP A 258 11.51 -2.68 -2.81
C TRP A 258 10.15 -2.08 -3.17
N ILE A 259 9.15 -2.92 -3.39
CA ILE A 259 7.79 -2.48 -3.71
C ILE A 259 7.21 -1.68 -2.54
N ILE A 260 7.24 -2.23 -1.32
CA ILE A 260 6.64 -1.59 -0.14
C ILE A 260 7.31 -0.26 0.17
N ARG A 261 8.66 -0.21 0.20
CA ARG A 261 9.40 1.04 0.51
C ARG A 261 9.17 2.14 -0.53
N ASN A 262 8.72 1.80 -1.73
CA ASN A 262 8.47 2.73 -2.82
C ASN A 262 6.98 2.94 -3.13
N SER A 263 6.08 2.37 -2.34
CA SER A 263 4.64 2.46 -2.58
C SER A 263 3.97 3.52 -1.71
N PRO A 264 3.27 4.50 -2.31
CA PRO A 264 2.40 5.42 -1.57
C PRO A 264 1.00 4.82 -1.34
N VAL A 265 0.70 3.63 -1.86
CA VAL A 265 -0.59 2.96 -1.71
C VAL A 265 -0.43 1.65 -0.96
N PRO A 266 -1.47 1.14 -0.30
CA PRO A 266 -1.42 -0.16 0.37
C PRO A 266 -1.01 -1.29 -0.56
N ILE A 267 -0.17 -2.19 -0.05
CA ILE A 267 0.30 -3.39 -0.75
C ILE A 267 -0.33 -4.62 -0.14
N GLY A 268 -0.99 -5.41 -1.00
CA GLY A 268 -1.53 -6.72 -0.66
C GLY A 268 -0.68 -7.86 -1.21
N THR A 269 -0.81 -9.04 -0.61
CA THR A 269 -0.11 -10.25 -1.06
C THR A 269 -1.00 -11.49 -0.98
N VAL A 270 -0.49 -12.60 -1.53
CA VAL A 270 -1.05 -13.94 -1.39
C VAL A 270 -0.02 -14.81 -0.67
N PRO A 271 -0.03 -14.87 0.67
CA PRO A 271 1.06 -15.46 1.46
C PRO A 271 1.38 -16.92 1.15
N ILE A 272 0.38 -17.69 0.70
CA ILE A 272 0.58 -19.11 0.36
C ILE A 272 1.57 -19.29 -0.80
N TYR A 273 1.71 -18.31 -1.69
CA TYR A 273 2.66 -18.41 -2.80
C TYR A 273 4.10 -18.46 -2.27
N GLN A 274 4.47 -17.54 -1.37
CA GLN A 274 5.78 -17.59 -0.73
C GLN A 274 5.95 -18.80 0.19
N ALA A 275 4.90 -19.20 0.92
CA ALA A 275 4.94 -20.37 1.77
C ALA A 275 5.23 -21.65 0.97
N LEU A 276 4.67 -21.78 -0.24
CA LEU A 276 4.97 -22.89 -1.15
C LEU A 276 6.40 -22.82 -1.68
N GLU A 277 6.93 -21.65 -2.00
CA GLU A 277 8.32 -21.50 -2.41
C GLU A 277 9.31 -21.93 -1.31
N LYS A 278 8.97 -21.68 -0.03
CA LYS A 278 9.75 -22.11 1.13
C LYS A 278 9.91 -23.65 1.23
N VAL A 279 9.01 -24.39 0.61
CA VAL A 279 9.03 -25.86 0.56
C VAL A 279 9.24 -26.40 -0.84
N GLY A 280 9.81 -25.59 -1.75
CA GLY A 280 10.15 -26.01 -3.11
C GLY A 280 8.94 -26.33 -3.99
N GLY A 281 7.76 -25.78 -3.68
CA GLY A 281 6.53 -26.05 -4.41
C GLY A 281 5.85 -27.37 -4.05
N ILE A 282 6.34 -28.10 -3.03
CA ILE A 282 5.79 -29.38 -2.60
C ILE A 282 4.66 -29.11 -1.58
N ALA A 283 3.42 -29.13 -2.04
CA ALA A 283 2.27 -28.76 -1.21
C ALA A 283 2.11 -29.64 0.04
N GLU A 284 2.50 -30.91 -0.03
CA GLU A 284 2.47 -31.86 1.07
C GLU A 284 3.42 -31.52 2.23
N GLU A 285 4.45 -30.73 1.95
CA GLU A 285 5.42 -30.24 2.95
C GLU A 285 5.01 -28.94 3.62
N LEU A 286 3.92 -28.31 3.15
CA LEU A 286 3.40 -27.07 3.72
C LEU A 286 2.73 -27.34 5.07
N THR A 287 3.34 -26.84 6.14
CA THR A 287 2.79 -26.94 7.50
C THR A 287 2.16 -25.61 7.96
N TRP A 288 1.35 -25.67 9.00
CA TRP A 288 0.81 -24.46 9.66
C TRP A 288 1.93 -23.53 10.15
N GLU A 289 3.00 -24.09 10.68
CA GLU A 289 4.14 -23.33 11.21
C GLU A 289 4.82 -22.50 10.11
N ILE A 290 5.04 -23.09 8.94
CA ILE A 290 5.62 -22.40 7.78
C ILE A 290 4.69 -21.29 7.29
N PHE A 291 3.40 -21.59 7.19
CA PHE A 291 2.42 -20.59 6.76
C PHE A 291 2.30 -19.45 7.77
N ARG A 292 2.22 -19.75 9.08
CA ARG A 292 2.20 -18.75 10.15
C ARG A 292 3.46 -17.88 10.16
N ASP A 293 4.65 -18.48 10.01
CA ASP A 293 5.92 -17.74 9.94
C ASP A 293 5.92 -16.78 8.74
N THR A 294 5.38 -17.22 7.61
CA THR A 294 5.24 -16.39 6.41
C THR A 294 4.30 -15.20 6.64
N LEU A 295 3.17 -15.40 7.32
CA LEU A 295 2.26 -14.29 7.67
C LEU A 295 2.93 -13.27 8.58
N ILE A 296 3.68 -13.74 9.59
CA ILE A 296 4.40 -12.86 10.52
C ILE A 296 5.48 -12.08 9.77
N GLU A 297 6.28 -12.76 8.95
CA GLU A 297 7.32 -12.15 8.13
C GLU A 297 6.77 -11.01 7.27
N GLN A 298 5.70 -11.29 6.53
CA GLN A 298 5.08 -10.31 5.64
C GLN A 298 4.44 -9.14 6.40
N ALA A 299 3.81 -9.41 7.55
CA ALA A 299 3.24 -8.37 8.40
C ALA A 299 4.34 -7.45 8.99
N GLU A 300 5.47 -8.01 9.42
CA GLU A 300 6.60 -7.25 9.91
C GLU A 300 7.30 -6.45 8.80
N GLN A 301 7.32 -6.97 7.59
CA GLN A 301 7.86 -6.27 6.43
C GLN A 301 7.00 -5.05 6.04
N GLY A 302 5.68 -5.08 6.30
CA GLY A 302 4.79 -3.96 6.07
C GLY A 302 3.65 -4.24 5.10
N VAL A 303 3.37 -5.51 4.77
CA VAL A 303 2.21 -5.86 3.94
C VAL A 303 0.93 -5.39 4.62
N ASP A 304 0.07 -4.66 3.90
CA ASP A 304 -1.11 -4.00 4.44
C ASP A 304 -2.32 -4.92 4.54
N TYR A 305 -2.43 -5.90 3.66
CA TYR A 305 -3.52 -6.88 3.68
C TYR A 305 -3.13 -8.18 2.97
N PHE A 306 -3.85 -9.25 3.28
CA PHE A 306 -3.62 -10.57 2.71
C PHE A 306 -4.86 -11.07 1.96
N THR A 307 -4.63 -11.74 0.84
CA THR A 307 -5.61 -12.60 0.20
C THR A 307 -5.35 -14.04 0.66
N ILE A 308 -6.34 -14.63 1.32
CA ILE A 308 -6.23 -15.98 1.89
C ILE A 308 -7.20 -16.92 1.14
N HIS A 309 -6.68 -18.03 0.65
CA HIS A 309 -7.47 -19.10 0.03
C HIS A 309 -8.03 -20.01 1.13
N ALA A 310 -9.16 -19.65 1.69
CA ALA A 310 -9.71 -20.31 2.89
C ALA A 310 -10.95 -21.18 2.65
N GLY A 311 -11.46 -21.27 1.45
CA GLY A 311 -12.73 -21.95 1.15
C GLY A 311 -12.72 -22.74 -0.16
N VAL A 312 -11.55 -23.21 -0.56
CA VAL A 312 -11.40 -24.01 -1.78
C VAL A 312 -12.10 -25.37 -1.57
N ARG A 313 -13.04 -25.68 -2.43
CA ARG A 313 -13.71 -26.98 -2.47
C ARG A 313 -13.27 -27.74 -3.72
N LEU A 314 -13.17 -29.05 -3.58
CA LEU A 314 -12.99 -29.96 -4.71
C LEU A 314 -14.25 -29.99 -5.56
#